data_42700f9d1ca9026993c034680640fca5
#
_entry.id   42700f9d1ca9026993c034680640fca5
#
_cell.length_a   1.000
_cell.length_b   1.000
_cell.length_c   1.000
_cell.angle_alpha   90.00
_cell.angle_beta   90.00
_cell.angle_gamma   90.00
#
_symmetry.space_group_name_H-M   'P 1'
#
loop_
_entity.id
_entity.type
_entity.pdbx_description
1 polymer ?
#
loop_
_entity_poly.entity_id
_entity_poly.type
_entity_poly.pdbx_seq_one_letter_code
_entity_poly.pdbx_strand_id
1 'polypeptide(L)'
;MTRALGAARRIPPEIAIIAGCLIAMITWGPRSAAGALQLPVLQTYGWSTETFAFAFALQNLLWGLFQPVAGAIADRVGTMRVLATGGALYALGVGLMAYSTTPASFTFTVGVLVGLGLSGCSLNLVVSGFGKIVPPQWRAFSFGLVTASASFGQFIFSPVSGALIDNFGWQTACLVFAVLVTLIVPLGWFVASKPLAETNKASGEVTLGAMQTLREALTHRSYVLVVVGFFTCGFQLQFITVHFQRYIVESGLSPQVGYWAFAFVGLFNVFGSIFSGWMCSWAPRRYVLAFIYFARAMLTLAFILLPPSPMNAYLFGALSGLLWLSTLPPTSAMVNQMFGPGNFGMLYGFAFCSHQIGGFLGVLLGGVLREWTGSYDSSWHLSIFFGVASALITLPIVEKLAPKREPVAQPA
;
A
#
# COMPACT_ATOMS: atom_id res chain seq x y z
N MET A 1 47.67 12.81 -5.13
CA MET A 1 47.01 11.70 -4.36
C MET A 1 45.50 11.92 -4.26
N THR A 2 44.81 12.35 -5.35
CA THR A 2 43.39 12.77 -5.38
C THR A 2 42.60 12.20 -6.55
N ARG A 3 42.99 11.01 -7.07
CA ARG A 3 42.32 10.34 -8.21
C ARG A 3 41.67 8.98 -7.88
N ALA A 4 41.54 8.60 -6.61
CA ALA A 4 41.06 7.25 -6.20
C ALA A 4 39.62 7.20 -5.64
N LEU A 5 38.86 8.30 -5.62
CA LEU A 5 37.49 8.32 -5.08
C LEU A 5 36.39 8.38 -6.16
N GLY A 6 36.71 8.21 -7.42
CA GLY A 6 35.77 8.39 -8.54
C GLY A 6 35.20 7.13 -9.20
N ALA A 7 35.56 5.93 -8.78
CA ALA A 7 34.93 4.71 -9.28
C ALA A 7 33.63 4.46 -8.50
N ALA A 8 32.53 5.09 -8.92
CA ALA A 8 31.20 4.72 -8.45
C ALA A 8 31.03 3.21 -8.65
N ARG A 9 31.02 2.45 -7.55
CA ARG A 9 30.81 1.01 -7.54
C ARG A 9 29.51 0.75 -8.29
N ARG A 10 29.60 0.22 -9.52
CA ARG A 10 28.43 -0.16 -10.31
C ARG A 10 27.81 -1.37 -9.60
N ILE A 11 26.72 -1.14 -8.88
CA ILE A 11 25.96 -2.22 -8.25
C ILE A 11 25.40 -3.09 -9.39
N PRO A 12 25.65 -4.40 -9.40
CA PRO A 12 25.03 -5.30 -10.37
C PRO A 12 23.49 -5.19 -10.30
N PRO A 13 22.78 -5.12 -11.43
CA PRO A 13 21.32 -5.00 -11.46
C PRO A 13 20.61 -6.10 -10.67
N GLU A 14 21.15 -7.31 -10.67
CA GLU A 14 20.61 -8.46 -9.94
C GLU A 14 20.60 -8.23 -8.43
N ILE A 15 21.68 -7.68 -7.88
CA ILE A 15 21.80 -7.36 -6.45
C ILE A 15 20.81 -6.26 -6.08
N ALA A 16 20.65 -5.24 -6.94
CA ALA A 16 19.67 -4.17 -6.72
C ALA A 16 18.24 -4.72 -6.71
N ILE A 17 17.91 -5.65 -7.62
CA ILE A 17 16.59 -6.29 -7.69
C ILE A 17 16.34 -7.13 -6.45
N ILE A 18 17.28 -7.97 -6.03
CA ILE A 18 17.16 -8.80 -4.82
C ILE A 18 16.97 -7.91 -3.59
N ALA A 19 17.79 -6.86 -3.43
CA ALA A 19 17.66 -5.93 -2.32
C ALA A 19 16.28 -5.23 -2.33
N GLY A 20 15.79 -4.81 -3.49
CA GLY A 20 14.47 -4.22 -3.63
C GLY A 20 13.34 -5.18 -3.27
N CYS A 21 13.45 -6.46 -3.66
CA CYS A 21 12.51 -7.51 -3.27
C CYS A 21 12.49 -7.73 -1.76
N LEU A 22 13.66 -7.78 -1.12
CA LEU A 22 13.77 -7.92 0.33
C LEU A 22 13.21 -6.70 1.06
N ILE A 23 13.49 -5.48 0.59
CA ILE A 23 12.90 -4.25 1.15
C ILE A 23 11.37 -4.30 1.06
N ALA A 24 10.82 -4.67 -0.10
CA ALA A 24 9.38 -4.77 -0.28
C ALA A 24 8.75 -5.83 0.65
N MET A 25 9.36 -6.99 0.77
CA MET A 25 8.91 -8.06 1.66
C MET A 25 8.93 -7.63 3.13
N ILE A 26 10.02 -6.99 3.58
CA ILE A 26 10.18 -6.50 4.95
C ILE A 26 9.26 -5.32 5.23
N THR A 27 8.97 -4.46 4.26
CA THR A 27 8.05 -3.33 4.45
C THR A 27 6.61 -3.79 4.63
N TRP A 28 6.15 -4.76 3.83
CA TRP A 28 4.76 -5.21 3.84
C TRP A 28 4.51 -6.35 4.82
N GLY A 29 5.53 -7.17 5.12
CA GLY A 29 5.42 -8.30 6.01
C GLY A 29 4.97 -7.92 7.43
N PRO A 30 5.74 -7.18 8.22
CA PRO A 30 5.37 -6.76 9.56
C PRO A 30 4.06 -5.98 9.62
N ARG A 31 3.74 -5.20 8.58
CA ARG A 31 2.47 -4.50 8.48
C ARG A 31 1.26 -5.43 8.41
N SER A 32 1.42 -6.61 7.83
CA SER A 32 0.37 -7.64 7.78
C SER A 32 0.02 -8.21 9.16
N ALA A 33 0.86 -8.00 10.18
CA ALA A 33 0.59 -8.40 11.56
C ALA A 33 -0.45 -7.50 12.27
N ALA A 34 -0.87 -6.38 11.68
CA ALA A 34 -1.78 -5.41 12.33
C ALA A 34 -3.05 -6.07 12.90
N GLY A 35 -3.70 -6.94 12.12
CA GLY A 35 -4.89 -7.65 12.58
C GLY A 35 -4.59 -8.66 13.71
N ALA A 36 -3.44 -9.35 13.66
CA ALA A 36 -3.01 -10.30 14.68
C ALA A 36 -2.71 -9.60 16.02
N LEU A 37 -2.20 -8.38 15.97
CA LEU A 37 -1.86 -7.59 17.15
C LEU A 37 -3.10 -6.99 17.84
N GLN A 38 -4.23 -6.86 17.15
CA GLN A 38 -5.39 -6.14 17.67
C GLN A 38 -5.89 -6.73 18.98
N LEU A 39 -6.27 -7.99 18.98
CA LEU A 39 -6.86 -8.63 20.16
C LEU A 39 -5.90 -8.70 21.36
N PRO A 40 -4.63 -9.15 21.21
CA PRO A 40 -3.67 -9.17 22.30
C PRO A 40 -3.40 -7.80 22.93
N VAL A 41 -3.28 -6.75 22.13
CA VAL A 41 -3.06 -5.36 22.63
C VAL A 41 -4.27 -4.88 23.42
N LEU A 42 -5.49 -5.08 22.89
CA LEU A 42 -6.72 -4.68 23.56
C LEU A 42 -6.90 -5.42 24.89
N GLN A 43 -6.61 -6.72 24.94
CA GLN A 43 -6.69 -7.52 26.17
C GLN A 43 -5.64 -7.10 27.20
N THR A 44 -4.44 -6.74 26.78
CA THR A 44 -3.35 -6.34 27.69
C THR A 44 -3.69 -5.06 28.44
N TYR A 45 -4.29 -4.08 27.76
CA TYR A 45 -4.47 -2.72 28.31
C TYR A 45 -5.94 -2.37 28.58
N GLY A 46 -6.90 -3.18 28.17
CA GLY A 46 -8.32 -2.88 28.29
C GLY A 46 -8.78 -1.71 27.42
N TRP A 47 -8.06 -1.44 26.31
CA TRP A 47 -8.41 -0.33 25.41
C TRP A 47 -9.60 -0.69 24.52
N SER A 48 -10.30 0.36 24.04
CA SER A 48 -11.37 0.22 23.05
C SER A 48 -10.84 -0.16 21.68
N THR A 49 -11.68 -0.78 20.87
CA THR A 49 -11.39 -1.07 19.46
C THR A 49 -11.11 0.21 18.67
N GLU A 50 -11.82 1.29 19.01
CA GLU A 50 -11.64 2.61 18.40
C GLU A 50 -10.22 3.15 18.61
N THR A 51 -9.66 3.03 19.83
CA THR A 51 -8.29 3.46 20.16
C THR A 51 -7.26 2.77 19.25
N PHE A 52 -7.35 1.47 19.12
CA PHE A 52 -6.46 0.69 18.25
C PHE A 52 -6.64 1.09 16.78
N ALA A 53 -7.89 1.15 16.33
CA ALA A 53 -8.23 1.50 14.96
C ALA A 53 -7.76 2.91 14.59
N PHE A 54 -7.89 3.89 15.49
CA PHE A 54 -7.43 5.25 15.25
C PHE A 54 -5.92 5.33 14.98
N ALA A 55 -5.10 4.59 15.73
CA ALA A 55 -3.66 4.56 15.51
C ALA A 55 -3.29 4.02 14.11
N PHE A 56 -3.88 2.90 13.69
CA PHE A 56 -3.65 2.33 12.37
C PHE A 56 -4.31 3.13 11.24
N ALA A 57 -5.43 3.80 11.51
CA ALA A 57 -6.04 4.73 10.57
C ALA A 57 -5.10 5.92 10.31
N LEU A 58 -4.60 6.56 11.38
CA LEU A 58 -3.65 7.66 11.28
C LEU A 58 -2.38 7.26 10.51
N GLN A 59 -1.88 6.03 10.73
CA GLN A 59 -0.77 5.45 9.96
C GLN A 59 -1.03 5.51 8.45
N ASN A 60 -2.21 5.06 8.00
CA ASN A 60 -2.57 5.08 6.58
C ASN A 60 -2.65 6.51 6.03
N LEU A 61 -3.26 7.43 6.79
CA LEU A 61 -3.40 8.81 6.38
C LEU A 61 -2.04 9.48 6.20
N LEU A 62 -1.14 9.36 7.20
CA LEU A 62 0.18 9.95 7.13
C LEU A 62 1.04 9.31 6.04
N TRP A 63 0.95 7.99 5.86
CA TRP A 63 1.60 7.33 4.75
C TRP A 63 1.16 7.92 3.40
N GLY A 64 -0.15 8.10 3.18
CA GLY A 64 -0.66 8.68 1.93
C GLY A 64 -0.25 10.12 1.70
N LEU A 65 -0.37 10.97 2.72
CA LEU A 65 -0.05 12.40 2.63
C LEU A 65 1.44 12.65 2.42
N PHE A 66 2.30 11.90 3.10
CA PHE A 66 3.76 12.12 3.07
C PHE A 66 4.48 11.32 1.99
N GLN A 67 3.84 10.37 1.31
CA GLN A 67 4.48 9.62 0.22
C GLN A 67 4.92 10.51 -0.95
N PRO A 68 4.12 11.47 -1.46
CA PRO A 68 4.59 12.40 -2.48
C PRO A 68 5.74 13.28 -2.01
N VAL A 69 5.73 13.70 -0.74
CA VAL A 69 6.80 14.49 -0.12
C VAL A 69 8.10 13.67 -0.06
N ALA A 70 8.01 12.42 0.41
CA ALA A 70 9.15 11.50 0.44
C ALA A 70 9.73 11.28 -0.97
N GLY A 71 8.88 11.13 -1.98
CA GLY A 71 9.29 11.05 -3.38
C GLY A 71 10.06 12.29 -3.84
N ALA A 72 9.51 13.48 -3.58
CA ALA A 72 10.15 14.75 -3.94
C ALA A 72 11.50 14.97 -3.22
N ILE A 73 11.61 14.54 -1.96
CA ILE A 73 12.89 14.56 -1.22
C ILE A 73 13.86 13.56 -1.84
N ALA A 74 13.42 12.35 -2.20
CA ALA A 74 14.27 11.34 -2.83
C ALA A 74 14.83 11.80 -4.17
N ASP A 75 14.08 12.58 -4.94
CA ASP A 75 14.54 13.18 -6.21
C ASP A 75 15.64 14.23 -5.99
N ARG A 76 15.65 14.90 -4.84
CA ARG A 76 16.66 15.93 -4.51
C ARG A 76 17.90 15.36 -3.82
N VAL A 77 17.71 14.46 -2.83
CA VAL A 77 18.82 14.00 -1.97
C VAL A 77 19.25 12.56 -2.26
N GLY A 78 18.53 11.87 -3.16
CA GLY A 78 18.75 10.47 -3.53
C GLY A 78 17.87 9.49 -2.74
N THR A 79 17.52 8.39 -3.41
CA THR A 79 16.59 7.37 -2.89
C THR A 79 17.09 6.69 -1.61
N MET A 80 18.41 6.45 -1.50
CA MET A 80 19.01 5.76 -0.35
C MET A 80 18.74 6.49 0.98
N ARG A 81 18.92 7.82 1.01
CA ARG A 81 18.72 8.59 2.25
C ARG A 81 17.29 8.51 2.74
N VAL A 82 16.33 8.57 1.83
CA VAL A 82 14.90 8.49 2.15
C VAL A 82 14.50 7.09 2.59
N LEU A 83 15.00 6.06 1.92
CA LEU A 83 14.79 4.66 2.37
C LEU A 83 15.40 4.40 3.74
N ALA A 84 16.61 4.91 4.00
CA ALA A 84 17.27 4.72 5.30
C ALA A 84 16.54 5.44 6.44
N THR A 85 16.14 6.71 6.22
CA THR A 85 15.38 7.46 7.25
C THR A 85 13.98 6.88 7.44
N GLY A 86 13.29 6.49 6.37
CA GLY A 86 12.00 5.83 6.43
C GLY A 86 12.08 4.49 7.15
N GLY A 87 13.07 3.65 6.81
CA GLY A 87 13.32 2.37 7.48
C GLY A 87 13.64 2.52 8.95
N ALA A 88 14.46 3.52 9.32
CA ALA A 88 14.78 3.82 10.72
C ALA A 88 13.54 4.28 11.50
N LEU A 89 12.73 5.18 10.94
CA LEU A 89 11.47 5.63 11.57
C LEU A 89 10.48 4.47 11.73
N TYR A 90 10.36 3.62 10.71
CA TYR A 90 9.48 2.45 10.76
C TYR A 90 9.95 1.46 11.83
N ALA A 91 11.24 1.11 11.86
CA ALA A 91 11.81 0.23 12.87
C ALA A 91 11.63 0.79 14.28
N LEU A 92 11.90 2.09 14.46
CA LEU A 92 11.71 2.78 15.74
C LEU A 92 10.23 2.75 16.17
N GLY A 93 9.31 3.05 15.27
CA GLY A 93 7.87 3.03 15.56
C GLY A 93 7.38 1.65 15.97
N VAL A 94 7.77 0.59 15.23
CA VAL A 94 7.40 -0.79 15.57
C VAL A 94 8.05 -1.25 16.88
N GLY A 95 9.32 -0.90 17.11
CA GLY A 95 10.02 -1.25 18.35
C GLY A 95 9.43 -0.55 19.58
N LEU A 96 9.16 0.75 19.48
CA LEU A 96 8.56 1.53 20.57
C LEU A 96 7.09 1.15 20.82
N MET A 97 6.38 0.58 19.84
CA MET A 97 5.04 0.05 20.03
C MET A 97 5.00 -0.99 21.14
N ALA A 98 6.03 -1.85 21.26
CA ALA A 98 6.13 -2.86 22.31
C ALA A 98 6.12 -2.28 23.74
N TYR A 99 6.53 -1.02 23.91
CA TYR A 99 6.61 -0.30 25.17
C TYR A 99 5.51 0.75 25.35
N SER A 100 4.59 0.86 24.41
CA SER A 100 3.50 1.83 24.45
C SER A 100 2.41 1.39 25.40
N THR A 101 2.34 2.01 26.59
CA THR A 101 1.38 1.68 27.66
C THR A 101 0.18 2.62 27.70
N THR A 102 0.15 3.67 26.90
CA THR A 102 -0.96 4.62 26.82
C THR A 102 -1.49 4.75 25.39
N PRO A 103 -2.78 5.07 25.19
CA PRO A 103 -3.34 5.31 23.86
C PRO A 103 -2.57 6.37 23.07
N ALA A 104 -2.09 7.43 23.72
CA ALA A 104 -1.35 8.50 23.08
C ALA A 104 0.05 8.02 22.60
N SER A 105 0.79 7.26 23.42
CA SER A 105 2.10 6.70 23.02
C SER A 105 1.92 5.68 21.90
N PHE A 106 0.89 4.84 21.95
CA PHE A 106 0.56 3.88 20.91
C PHE A 106 0.20 4.57 19.59
N THR A 107 -0.65 5.60 19.64
CA THR A 107 -1.00 6.40 18.46
C THR A 107 0.23 7.11 17.86
N PHE A 108 1.12 7.63 18.68
CA PHE A 108 2.34 8.25 18.20
C PHE A 108 3.28 7.24 17.54
N THR A 109 3.50 6.09 18.15
CA THR A 109 4.43 5.08 17.62
C THR A 109 3.87 4.42 16.37
N VAL A 110 2.64 3.91 16.40
CA VAL A 110 1.99 3.22 15.27
C VAL A 110 1.49 4.19 14.21
N GLY A 111 0.82 5.26 14.63
CA GLY A 111 0.23 6.23 13.70
C GLY A 111 1.27 7.13 13.06
N VAL A 112 2.08 7.83 13.88
CA VAL A 112 2.98 8.86 13.37
C VAL A 112 4.31 8.26 12.88
N LEU A 113 5.06 7.56 13.75
CA LEU A 113 6.39 7.08 13.38
C LEU A 113 6.33 6.04 12.26
N VAL A 114 5.45 5.03 12.40
CA VAL A 114 5.31 4.01 11.35
C VAL A 114 4.70 4.61 10.09
N GLY A 115 3.70 5.49 10.18
CA GLY A 115 3.09 6.13 9.01
C GLY A 115 4.08 6.95 8.19
N LEU A 116 4.90 7.77 8.84
CA LEU A 116 5.98 8.52 8.20
C LEU A 116 7.08 7.59 7.69
N GLY A 117 7.43 6.54 8.44
CA GLY A 117 8.40 5.52 8.03
C GLY A 117 7.97 4.82 6.74
N LEU A 118 6.72 4.39 6.64
CA LEU A 118 6.17 3.74 5.45
C LEU A 118 6.17 4.65 4.21
N SER A 119 5.98 5.96 4.37
CA SER A 119 6.08 6.90 3.26
C SER A 119 7.48 6.90 2.64
N GLY A 120 8.52 6.77 3.47
CA GLY A 120 9.92 6.69 3.05
C GLY A 120 10.38 5.31 2.58
N CYS A 121 9.62 4.23 2.87
CA CYS A 121 9.92 2.86 2.46
C CYS A 121 8.98 2.34 1.37
N SER A 122 8.21 3.23 0.71
CA SER A 122 7.19 2.83 -0.24
C SER A 122 7.75 2.07 -1.44
N LEU A 123 6.94 1.15 -1.98
CA LEU A 123 7.26 0.38 -3.19
C LEU A 123 7.68 1.29 -4.35
N ASN A 124 7.02 2.44 -4.49
CA ASN A 124 7.30 3.42 -5.54
C ASN A 124 8.72 3.98 -5.44
N LEU A 125 9.24 4.20 -4.23
CA LEU A 125 10.63 4.64 -4.00
C LEU A 125 11.65 3.58 -4.42
N VAL A 126 11.41 2.33 -4.07
CA VAL A 126 12.26 1.20 -4.48
C VAL A 126 12.32 1.11 -6.01
N VAL A 127 11.15 1.17 -6.65
CA VAL A 127 11.05 1.09 -8.11
C VAL A 127 11.66 2.30 -8.81
N SER A 128 11.52 3.50 -8.25
CA SER A 128 12.18 4.68 -8.81
C SER A 128 13.71 4.56 -8.81
N GLY A 129 14.27 3.89 -7.81
CA GLY A 129 15.69 3.52 -7.77
C GLY A 129 16.09 2.62 -8.94
N PHE A 130 15.27 1.66 -9.33
CA PHE A 130 15.52 0.74 -10.45
C PHE A 130 15.63 1.45 -11.80
N GLY A 131 14.89 2.53 -12.01
CA GLY A 131 14.89 3.27 -13.27
C GLY A 131 16.28 3.74 -13.72
N LYS A 132 17.26 3.79 -12.81
CA LYS A 132 18.62 4.25 -13.03
C LYS A 132 19.67 3.14 -12.95
N ILE A 133 19.37 2.01 -12.34
CA ILE A 133 20.30 0.90 -12.10
C ILE A 133 19.99 -0.28 -13.01
N VAL A 134 18.69 -0.58 -13.20
CA VAL A 134 18.22 -1.74 -13.94
C VAL A 134 18.13 -1.43 -15.44
N PRO A 135 18.68 -2.29 -16.34
CA PRO A 135 18.54 -2.15 -17.77
C PRO A 135 17.07 -2.03 -18.22
N PRO A 136 16.78 -1.21 -19.28
CA PRO A 136 15.39 -0.95 -19.71
C PRO A 136 14.54 -2.21 -19.95
N GLN A 137 15.16 -3.28 -20.52
CA GLN A 137 14.49 -4.54 -20.80
C GLN A 137 14.06 -5.31 -19.54
N TRP A 138 14.70 -5.07 -18.38
CA TRP A 138 14.40 -5.75 -17.12
C TRP A 138 13.51 -4.93 -16.18
N ARG A 139 13.25 -3.66 -16.47
CA ARG A 139 12.50 -2.77 -15.56
C ARG A 139 11.11 -3.27 -15.27
N ALA A 140 10.36 -3.67 -16.29
CA ALA A 140 8.99 -4.19 -16.11
C ALA A 140 8.99 -5.49 -15.28
N PHE A 141 9.91 -6.41 -15.57
CA PHE A 141 10.09 -7.64 -14.82
C PHE A 141 10.44 -7.37 -13.35
N SER A 142 11.41 -6.47 -13.11
CA SER A 142 11.85 -6.10 -11.77
C SER A 142 10.73 -5.45 -10.95
N PHE A 143 9.91 -4.61 -11.58
CA PHE A 143 8.73 -4.03 -10.94
C PHE A 143 7.73 -5.11 -10.52
N GLY A 144 7.43 -6.05 -11.41
CA GLY A 144 6.56 -7.18 -11.11
C GLY A 144 7.10 -8.05 -9.97
N LEU A 145 8.42 -8.33 -9.98
CA LEU A 145 9.06 -9.16 -8.97
C LEU A 145 9.04 -8.51 -7.58
N VAL A 146 9.31 -7.20 -7.48
CA VAL A 146 9.24 -6.46 -6.22
C VAL A 146 7.82 -6.42 -5.67
N THR A 147 6.83 -6.22 -6.54
CA THR A 147 5.41 -6.25 -6.14
C THR A 147 4.99 -7.63 -5.65
N ALA A 148 5.40 -8.68 -6.35
CA ALA A 148 5.18 -10.07 -5.93
C ALA A 148 5.85 -10.37 -4.58
N SER A 149 7.08 -9.86 -4.37
CA SER A 149 7.81 -10.04 -3.10
C SER A 149 7.11 -9.35 -1.92
N ALA A 150 6.50 -8.19 -2.12
CA ALA A 150 5.66 -7.54 -1.10
C ALA A 150 4.50 -8.44 -0.68
N SER A 151 3.81 -9.05 -1.64
CA SER A 151 2.70 -9.97 -1.41
C SER A 151 3.15 -11.28 -0.77
N PHE A 152 4.32 -11.79 -1.18
CA PHE A 152 4.94 -12.96 -0.57
C PHE A 152 5.38 -12.67 0.88
N GLY A 153 5.82 -11.44 1.16
CA GLY A 153 6.02 -10.97 2.53
C GLY A 153 4.77 -11.11 3.38
N GLN A 154 3.62 -10.64 2.91
CA GLN A 154 2.34 -10.80 3.60
C GLN A 154 2.00 -12.28 3.85
N PHE A 155 2.23 -13.16 2.88
CA PHE A 155 2.01 -14.60 3.01
C PHE A 155 2.85 -15.21 4.14
N ILE A 156 4.14 -14.91 4.22
CA ILE A 156 5.05 -15.46 5.24
C ILE A 156 4.77 -14.83 6.61
N PHE A 157 4.69 -13.51 6.68
CA PHE A 157 4.65 -12.81 7.96
C PHE A 157 3.31 -12.95 8.69
N SER A 158 2.20 -13.24 8.00
CA SER A 158 0.91 -13.45 8.68
C SER A 158 0.94 -14.65 9.64
N PRO A 159 1.29 -15.88 9.22
CA PRO A 159 1.41 -16.99 10.16
C PRO A 159 2.61 -16.86 11.12
N VAL A 160 3.72 -16.24 10.68
CA VAL A 160 4.88 -15.99 11.55
C VAL A 160 4.51 -15.02 12.68
N SER A 161 3.71 -13.98 12.39
CA SER A 161 3.23 -13.07 13.44
C SER A 161 2.34 -13.79 14.45
N GLY A 162 1.44 -14.66 13.99
CA GLY A 162 0.63 -15.50 14.87
C GLY A 162 1.49 -16.38 15.76
N ALA A 163 2.44 -17.12 15.18
CA ALA A 163 3.33 -17.99 15.94
C ALA A 163 4.19 -17.21 16.97
N LEU A 164 4.69 -16.03 16.61
CA LEU A 164 5.43 -15.18 17.56
C LEU A 164 4.54 -14.68 18.69
N ILE A 165 3.33 -14.24 18.38
CA ILE A 165 2.37 -13.72 19.36
C ILE A 165 1.94 -14.83 20.30
N ASP A 166 1.57 -16.01 19.77
CA ASP A 166 1.06 -17.14 20.53
C ASP A 166 2.11 -17.75 21.48
N ASN A 167 3.41 -17.78 21.06
CA ASN A 167 4.47 -18.40 21.85
C ASN A 167 5.27 -17.41 22.71
N PHE A 168 5.44 -16.15 22.29
CA PHE A 168 6.36 -15.19 22.93
C PHE A 168 5.67 -13.86 23.31
N GLY A 169 4.40 -13.70 22.99
CA GLY A 169 3.65 -12.48 23.22
C GLY A 169 3.85 -11.41 22.15
N TRP A 170 2.90 -10.49 22.06
CA TRP A 170 2.84 -9.47 21.03
C TRP A 170 4.01 -8.45 21.10
N GLN A 171 4.51 -8.15 22.29
CA GLN A 171 5.66 -7.24 22.47
C GLN A 171 6.92 -7.83 21.81
N THR A 172 7.18 -9.11 22.04
CA THR A 172 8.32 -9.81 21.42
C THR A 172 8.17 -9.85 19.90
N ALA A 173 6.98 -10.09 19.38
CA ALA A 173 6.72 -10.03 17.95
C ALA A 173 7.07 -8.66 17.36
N CYS A 174 6.66 -7.56 18.03
CA CYS A 174 7.02 -6.20 17.62
C CYS A 174 8.53 -5.95 17.62
N LEU A 175 9.25 -6.42 18.64
CA LEU A 175 10.72 -6.27 18.71
C LEU A 175 11.43 -7.05 17.60
N VAL A 176 11.01 -8.28 17.33
CA VAL A 176 11.52 -9.08 16.21
C VAL A 176 11.29 -8.37 14.87
N PHE A 177 10.10 -7.83 14.67
CA PHE A 177 9.78 -7.07 13.45
C PHE A 177 10.58 -5.79 13.36
N ALA A 178 10.79 -5.07 14.47
CA ALA A 178 11.63 -3.87 14.48
C ALA A 178 13.06 -4.19 14.02
N VAL A 179 13.66 -5.28 14.53
CA VAL A 179 14.99 -5.73 14.09
C VAL A 179 15.00 -6.06 12.60
N LEU A 180 14.00 -6.78 12.09
CA LEU A 180 13.90 -7.09 10.65
C LEU A 180 13.76 -5.81 9.81
N VAL A 181 12.95 -4.85 10.25
CA VAL A 181 12.76 -3.58 9.54
C VAL A 181 14.04 -2.75 9.49
N THR A 182 14.93 -2.83 10.49
CA THR A 182 16.23 -2.13 10.41
C THR A 182 17.08 -2.57 9.22
N LEU A 183 16.86 -3.79 8.69
CA LEU A 183 17.57 -4.26 7.50
C LEU A 183 17.26 -3.44 6.24
N ILE A 184 16.18 -2.68 6.22
CA ILE A 184 15.88 -1.75 5.11
C ILE A 184 17.00 -0.72 4.96
N VAL A 185 17.65 -0.30 6.05
CA VAL A 185 18.73 0.70 6.03
C VAL A 185 19.94 0.20 5.22
N PRO A 186 20.57 -0.94 5.53
CA PRO A 186 21.67 -1.45 4.73
C PRO A 186 21.23 -1.92 3.33
N LEU A 187 20.03 -2.49 3.18
CA LEU A 187 19.50 -2.91 1.87
C LEU A 187 19.27 -1.71 0.93
N GLY A 188 18.85 -0.56 1.48
CA GLY A 188 18.67 0.67 0.73
C GLY A 188 19.92 1.14 -0.02
N TRP A 189 21.12 0.76 0.47
CA TRP A 189 22.38 1.04 -0.20
C TRP A 189 22.48 0.40 -1.59
N PHE A 190 21.93 -0.79 -1.76
CA PHE A 190 21.96 -1.52 -3.03
C PHE A 190 20.91 -1.01 -4.04
N VAL A 191 19.92 -0.24 -3.60
CA VAL A 191 18.87 0.36 -4.43
C VAL A 191 19.14 1.87 -4.63
N ALA A 192 20.28 2.36 -4.15
CA ALA A 192 20.65 3.77 -4.16
C ALA A 192 20.73 4.33 -5.59
N SER A 193 19.92 5.33 -5.90
CA SER A 193 20.01 6.12 -7.13
C SER A 193 20.53 7.53 -6.85
N LYS A 194 21.26 8.10 -7.82
CA LYS A 194 21.69 9.50 -7.75
C LYS A 194 20.50 10.45 -7.85
N PRO A 195 20.59 11.67 -7.29
CA PRO A 195 19.56 12.69 -7.41
C PRO A 195 19.23 13.03 -8.87
N LEU A 196 17.93 13.27 -9.16
CA LEU A 196 17.47 13.69 -10.51
C LEU A 196 18.02 15.05 -10.95
N ALA A 197 18.36 15.92 -10.01
CA ALA A 197 18.93 17.24 -10.29
C ALA A 197 20.22 17.19 -11.12
N GLU A 198 20.97 16.07 -11.09
CA GLU A 198 22.13 15.84 -11.93
C GLU A 198 21.77 15.35 -13.35
N THR A 199 20.54 14.83 -13.54
CA THR A 199 20.11 14.18 -14.80
C THR A 199 19.27 15.11 -15.69
N ASN A 200 18.47 16.03 -15.10
CA ASN A 200 17.52 16.88 -15.84
C ASN A 200 18.12 18.16 -16.43
N LYS A 201 19.41 18.45 -16.25
CA LYS A 201 20.07 19.52 -17.00
C LYS A 201 20.20 19.27 -18.51
N ALA A 202 19.80 18.09 -18.99
CA ALA A 202 19.96 17.66 -20.38
C ALA A 202 18.66 17.62 -21.21
N SER A 203 17.46 17.75 -20.61
CA SER A 203 16.21 17.76 -21.36
C SER A 203 15.42 19.02 -21.06
N GLY A 204 15.43 19.98 -22.02
CA GLY A 204 14.72 21.25 -21.94
C GLY A 204 13.21 21.17 -22.13
N GLU A 205 12.54 20.17 -21.51
CA GLU A 205 11.09 20.11 -21.49
C GLU A 205 10.54 21.07 -20.43
N VAL A 206 9.76 22.03 -20.85
CA VAL A 206 8.96 22.91 -19.97
C VAL A 206 7.85 22.07 -19.37
N THR A 207 8.07 21.58 -18.17
CA THR A 207 7.01 20.96 -17.36
C THR A 207 6.13 22.07 -16.81
N LEU A 208 4.84 22.03 -17.13
CA LEU A 208 3.80 22.82 -16.44
C LEU A 208 3.98 22.63 -14.93
N GLY A 209 3.79 23.71 -14.15
CA GLY A 209 3.95 23.62 -12.69
C GLY A 209 3.06 22.51 -12.12
N ALA A 210 3.60 21.70 -11.21
CA ALA A 210 2.91 20.51 -10.66
C ALA A 210 1.48 20.82 -10.19
N MET A 211 1.26 22.00 -9.58
CA MET A 211 -0.05 22.45 -9.14
C MET A 211 -1.03 22.72 -10.28
N GLN A 212 -0.54 23.26 -11.40
CA GLN A 212 -1.37 23.50 -12.58
C GLN A 212 -1.81 22.18 -13.22
N THR A 213 -0.89 21.23 -13.37
CA THR A 213 -1.20 19.89 -13.90
C THR A 213 -2.24 19.17 -13.03
N LEU A 214 -2.11 19.25 -11.69
CA LEU A 214 -3.09 18.67 -10.77
C LEU A 214 -4.45 19.34 -10.91
N ARG A 215 -4.49 20.69 -10.99
CA ARG A 215 -5.74 21.41 -11.17
C ARG A 215 -6.43 21.04 -12.48
N GLU A 216 -5.69 20.90 -13.57
CA GLU A 216 -6.22 20.45 -14.86
C GLU A 216 -6.74 19.01 -14.79
N ALA A 217 -6.01 18.11 -14.13
CA ALA A 217 -6.43 16.72 -13.95
C ALA A 217 -7.73 16.62 -13.12
N LEU A 218 -7.88 17.44 -12.08
CA LEU A 218 -9.10 17.49 -11.26
C LEU A 218 -10.32 18.05 -12.00
N THR A 219 -10.15 18.74 -13.13
CA THR A 219 -11.27 19.10 -14.02
C THR A 219 -11.64 17.99 -15.01
N HIS A 220 -10.79 16.97 -15.15
CA HIS A 220 -11.01 15.84 -16.07
C HIS A 220 -11.89 14.79 -15.40
N ARG A 221 -13.16 14.70 -15.83
CA ARG A 221 -14.18 13.82 -15.23
C ARG A 221 -13.69 12.38 -15.05
N SER A 222 -13.08 11.77 -16.07
CA SER A 222 -12.62 10.38 -15.99
C SER A 222 -11.54 10.19 -14.94
N TYR A 223 -10.63 11.16 -14.76
CA TYR A 223 -9.61 11.09 -13.72
C TYR A 223 -10.21 11.17 -12.32
N VAL A 224 -11.15 12.09 -12.11
CA VAL A 224 -11.86 12.20 -10.82
C VAL A 224 -12.59 10.89 -10.48
N LEU A 225 -13.24 10.25 -11.46
CA LEU A 225 -13.90 8.96 -11.25
C LEU A 225 -12.90 7.84 -10.88
N VAL A 226 -11.70 7.84 -11.50
CA VAL A 226 -10.61 6.91 -11.11
C VAL A 226 -10.17 7.16 -9.67
N VAL A 227 -9.96 8.42 -9.27
CA VAL A 227 -9.52 8.81 -7.92
C VAL A 227 -10.57 8.41 -6.87
N VAL A 228 -11.86 8.70 -7.15
CA VAL A 228 -12.97 8.33 -6.25
C VAL A 228 -13.14 6.82 -6.16
N GLY A 229 -13.04 6.09 -7.28
CA GLY A 229 -13.10 4.63 -7.26
C GLY A 229 -11.93 4.02 -6.47
N PHE A 230 -10.75 4.60 -6.56
CA PHE A 230 -9.56 4.09 -5.86
C PHE A 230 -9.62 4.26 -4.34
N PHE A 231 -10.40 5.21 -3.84
CA PHE A 231 -10.77 5.33 -2.42
C PHE A 231 -11.34 4.01 -1.87
N THR A 232 -12.27 3.39 -2.58
CA THR A 232 -12.89 2.13 -2.16
C THR A 232 -11.89 0.99 -2.02
N CYS A 233 -10.90 0.93 -2.90
CA CYS A 233 -9.83 -0.04 -2.76
C CYS A 233 -9.15 0.09 -1.39
N GLY A 234 -8.76 1.31 -1.03
CA GLY A 234 -8.15 1.60 0.27
C GLY A 234 -9.06 1.22 1.43
N PHE A 235 -10.33 1.62 1.38
CA PHE A 235 -11.32 1.31 2.40
C PHE A 235 -11.40 -0.20 2.67
N GLN A 236 -11.65 -0.98 1.64
CA GLN A 236 -11.83 -2.44 1.75
C GLN A 236 -10.56 -3.15 2.23
N LEU A 237 -9.41 -2.82 1.63
CA LEU A 237 -8.16 -3.48 1.95
C LEU A 237 -7.71 -3.21 3.39
N GLN A 238 -7.80 -1.96 3.82
CA GLN A 238 -7.31 -1.59 5.15
C GLN A 238 -8.26 -2.03 6.27
N PHE A 239 -9.57 -2.02 6.02
CA PHE A 239 -10.55 -2.62 6.91
C PHE A 239 -10.23 -4.10 7.15
N ILE A 240 -10.08 -4.89 6.09
CA ILE A 240 -9.74 -6.32 6.20
C ILE A 240 -8.37 -6.51 6.87
N THR A 241 -7.35 -5.72 6.53
CA THR A 241 -6.00 -5.84 7.09
C THR A 241 -6.00 -5.72 8.62
N VAL A 242 -6.83 -4.84 9.18
CA VAL A 242 -6.83 -4.55 10.62
C VAL A 242 -7.88 -5.38 11.38
N HIS A 243 -9.07 -5.57 10.81
CA HIS A 243 -10.21 -6.10 11.57
C HIS A 243 -10.55 -7.55 11.25
N PHE A 244 -10.09 -8.11 10.13
CA PHE A 244 -10.48 -9.44 9.67
C PHE A 244 -10.13 -10.55 10.67
N GLN A 245 -8.92 -10.52 11.22
CA GLN A 245 -8.47 -11.59 12.13
C GLN A 245 -9.27 -11.59 13.42
N ARG A 246 -9.59 -10.41 13.96
CA ARG A 246 -10.48 -10.30 15.12
C ARG A 246 -11.90 -10.76 14.78
N TYR A 247 -12.44 -10.39 13.62
CA TYR A 247 -13.74 -10.87 13.16
C TYR A 247 -13.81 -12.40 13.12
N ILE A 248 -12.75 -13.07 12.64
CA ILE A 248 -12.65 -14.53 12.65
C ILE A 248 -12.77 -15.12 14.07
N VAL A 249 -12.06 -14.53 15.05
CA VAL A 249 -12.12 -14.96 16.44
C VAL A 249 -13.51 -14.71 17.04
N GLU A 250 -14.11 -13.54 16.81
CA GLU A 250 -15.45 -13.20 17.28
C GLU A 250 -16.54 -14.07 16.63
N SER A 251 -16.27 -14.62 15.44
CA SER A 251 -17.13 -15.61 14.78
C SER A 251 -16.98 -17.03 15.34
N GLY A 252 -16.21 -17.22 16.43
CA GLY A 252 -16.01 -18.51 17.10
C GLY A 252 -14.94 -19.41 16.47
N LEU A 253 -14.14 -18.90 15.53
CA LEU A 253 -13.06 -19.65 14.91
C LEU A 253 -11.72 -19.37 15.63
N SER A 254 -10.77 -20.30 15.49
CA SER A 254 -9.45 -20.12 16.10
C SER A 254 -8.65 -19.00 15.43
N PRO A 255 -7.77 -18.29 16.17
CA PRO A 255 -6.91 -17.24 15.61
C PRO A 255 -6.07 -17.73 14.43
N GLN A 256 -5.62 -18.98 14.43
CA GLN A 256 -4.84 -19.61 13.37
C GLN A 256 -5.57 -19.59 12.02
N VAL A 257 -6.91 -19.74 12.03
CA VAL A 257 -7.73 -19.63 10.82
C VAL A 257 -7.59 -18.21 10.22
N GLY A 258 -7.63 -17.18 11.06
CA GLY A 258 -7.43 -15.80 10.64
C GLY A 258 -6.02 -15.56 10.05
N TYR A 259 -4.98 -16.09 10.69
CA TYR A 259 -3.60 -15.95 10.21
C TYR A 259 -3.40 -16.59 8.84
N TRP A 260 -3.86 -17.82 8.65
CA TRP A 260 -3.73 -18.51 7.37
C TRP A 260 -4.65 -17.95 6.28
N ALA A 261 -5.88 -17.57 6.62
CA ALA A 261 -6.76 -16.92 5.65
C ALA A 261 -6.16 -15.61 5.13
N PHE A 262 -5.56 -14.79 6.02
CA PHE A 262 -4.89 -13.57 5.62
C PHE A 262 -3.56 -13.83 4.88
N ALA A 263 -2.86 -14.92 5.18
CA ALA A 263 -1.72 -15.37 4.39
C ALA A 263 -2.13 -15.70 2.95
N PHE A 264 -3.25 -16.39 2.76
CA PHE A 264 -3.77 -16.68 1.41
C PHE A 264 -4.10 -15.41 0.62
N VAL A 265 -4.54 -14.32 1.29
CA VAL A 265 -4.66 -13.02 0.61
C VAL A 265 -3.32 -12.63 -0.03
N GLY A 266 -2.20 -12.71 0.69
CA GLY A 266 -0.88 -12.40 0.16
C GLY A 266 -0.46 -13.32 -0.99
N LEU A 267 -0.62 -14.63 -0.81
CA LEU A 267 -0.23 -15.61 -1.82
C LEU A 267 -1.00 -15.43 -3.14
N PHE A 268 -2.31 -15.37 -3.06
CA PHE A 268 -3.16 -15.27 -4.25
C PHE A 268 -3.11 -13.87 -4.90
N ASN A 269 -2.71 -12.83 -4.16
CA ASN A 269 -2.50 -11.51 -4.73
C ASN A 269 -1.40 -11.46 -5.80
N VAL A 270 -0.38 -12.31 -5.70
CA VAL A 270 0.64 -12.44 -6.76
C VAL A 270 -0.02 -12.80 -8.10
N PHE A 271 -0.86 -13.84 -8.09
CA PHE A 271 -1.55 -14.31 -9.29
C PHE A 271 -2.59 -13.28 -9.78
N GLY A 272 -3.38 -12.72 -8.86
CA GLY A 272 -4.41 -11.75 -9.18
C GLY A 272 -3.87 -10.48 -9.85
N SER A 273 -2.78 -9.94 -9.35
CA SER A 273 -2.15 -8.75 -9.93
C SER A 273 -1.60 -9.00 -11.34
N ILE A 274 -0.97 -10.16 -11.56
CA ILE A 274 -0.48 -10.57 -12.89
C ILE A 274 -1.66 -10.75 -13.85
N PHE A 275 -2.70 -11.45 -13.42
CA PHE A 275 -3.89 -11.70 -14.22
C PHE A 275 -4.62 -10.40 -14.60
N SER A 276 -4.78 -9.49 -13.66
CA SER A 276 -5.37 -8.17 -13.92
C SER A 276 -4.55 -7.36 -14.92
N GLY A 277 -3.22 -7.37 -14.80
CA GLY A 277 -2.32 -6.74 -15.77
C GLY A 277 -2.48 -7.34 -17.17
N TRP A 278 -2.59 -8.65 -17.28
CA TRP A 278 -2.85 -9.36 -18.53
C TRP A 278 -4.22 -9.01 -19.11
N MET A 279 -5.28 -8.98 -18.30
CA MET A 279 -6.61 -8.56 -18.75
C MET A 279 -6.59 -7.14 -19.36
N CYS A 280 -5.80 -6.22 -18.81
CA CYS A 280 -5.67 -4.86 -19.33
C CYS A 280 -5.03 -4.78 -20.72
N SER A 281 -4.43 -5.86 -21.24
CA SER A 281 -3.85 -5.89 -22.59
C SER A 281 -4.88 -6.12 -23.69
N TRP A 282 -6.04 -6.70 -23.38
CA TRP A 282 -7.08 -7.03 -24.35
C TRP A 282 -8.48 -6.50 -24.00
N ALA A 283 -8.74 -6.15 -22.72
CA ALA A 283 -10.02 -5.61 -22.29
C ALA A 283 -9.90 -4.11 -21.92
N PRO A 284 -10.94 -3.29 -22.15
CA PRO A 284 -10.97 -1.92 -21.64
C PRO A 284 -10.80 -1.89 -20.12
N ARG A 285 -9.84 -1.11 -19.63
CA ARG A 285 -9.40 -1.10 -18.23
C ARG A 285 -10.52 -0.71 -17.26
N ARG A 286 -11.44 0.15 -17.70
CA ARG A 286 -12.64 0.53 -16.93
C ARG A 286 -13.52 -0.68 -16.60
N TYR A 287 -13.69 -1.62 -17.54
CA TYR A 287 -14.48 -2.83 -17.29
C TYR A 287 -13.75 -3.80 -16.37
N VAL A 288 -12.44 -3.94 -16.55
CA VAL A 288 -11.60 -4.73 -15.64
C VAL A 288 -11.71 -4.19 -14.21
N LEU A 289 -11.61 -2.87 -14.04
CA LEU A 289 -11.69 -2.22 -12.74
C LEU A 289 -13.09 -2.35 -12.13
N ALA A 290 -14.15 -2.12 -12.92
CA ALA A 290 -15.54 -2.29 -12.49
C ALA A 290 -15.83 -3.73 -12.05
N PHE A 291 -15.35 -4.72 -12.82
CA PHE A 291 -15.46 -6.13 -12.47
C PHE A 291 -14.77 -6.44 -11.13
N ILE A 292 -13.56 -5.94 -10.91
CA ILE A 292 -12.83 -6.19 -9.66
C ILE A 292 -13.59 -5.61 -8.45
N TYR A 293 -14.10 -4.39 -8.54
CA TYR A 293 -14.87 -3.79 -7.45
C TYR A 293 -16.17 -4.54 -7.18
N PHE A 294 -16.90 -4.90 -8.24
CA PHE A 294 -18.13 -5.67 -8.10
C PHE A 294 -17.88 -7.08 -7.55
N ALA A 295 -16.88 -7.78 -8.07
CA ALA A 295 -16.52 -9.12 -7.61
C ALA A 295 -16.13 -9.12 -6.11
N ARG A 296 -15.38 -8.09 -5.63
CA ARG A 296 -15.09 -7.93 -4.21
C ARG A 296 -16.35 -7.73 -3.37
N ALA A 297 -17.28 -6.89 -3.84
CA ALA A 297 -18.54 -6.66 -3.14
C ALA A 297 -19.35 -7.96 -3.02
N MET A 298 -19.46 -8.72 -4.11
CA MET A 298 -20.18 -10.00 -4.11
C MET A 298 -19.48 -11.06 -3.28
N LEU A 299 -18.16 -11.12 -3.32
CA LEU A 299 -17.36 -12.02 -2.47
C LEU A 299 -17.55 -11.69 -0.98
N THR A 300 -17.52 -10.41 -0.62
CA THR A 300 -17.78 -9.96 0.76
C THR A 300 -19.20 -10.31 1.19
N LEU A 301 -20.20 -10.08 0.33
CA LEU A 301 -21.59 -10.46 0.59
C LEU A 301 -21.72 -11.97 0.80
N ALA A 302 -21.14 -12.77 -0.07
CA ALA A 302 -21.15 -14.23 0.10
C ALA A 302 -20.50 -14.67 1.40
N PHE A 303 -19.36 -14.06 1.78
CA PHE A 303 -18.63 -14.38 2.99
C PHE A 303 -19.46 -14.12 4.27
N ILE A 304 -20.17 -13.00 4.37
CA ILE A 304 -20.96 -12.67 5.56
C ILE A 304 -22.29 -13.43 5.62
N LEU A 305 -22.81 -13.94 4.48
CA LEU A 305 -24.04 -14.73 4.43
C LEU A 305 -23.80 -16.23 4.72
N LEU A 306 -22.59 -16.72 4.48
CA LEU A 306 -22.25 -18.12 4.73
C LEU A 306 -21.93 -18.34 6.21
N PRO A 307 -22.24 -19.52 6.77
CA PRO A 307 -21.92 -19.82 8.16
C PRO A 307 -20.41 -19.78 8.39
N PRO A 308 -19.95 -19.26 9.54
CA PRO A 308 -18.53 -19.22 9.88
C PRO A 308 -17.91 -20.62 9.85
N SER A 309 -16.90 -20.81 9.03
CA SER A 309 -16.11 -22.04 8.96
C SER A 309 -14.68 -21.76 8.51
N PRO A 310 -13.71 -22.61 8.87
CA PRO A 310 -12.33 -22.45 8.40
C PRO A 310 -12.24 -22.43 6.86
N MET A 311 -13.02 -23.29 6.17
CA MET A 311 -13.05 -23.36 4.71
C MET A 311 -13.54 -22.04 4.10
N ASN A 312 -14.63 -21.47 4.61
CA ASN A 312 -15.15 -20.18 4.12
C ASN A 312 -14.15 -19.05 4.34
N ALA A 313 -13.45 -19.03 5.49
CA ALA A 313 -12.40 -18.05 5.76
C ALA A 313 -11.21 -18.19 4.79
N TYR A 314 -10.75 -19.41 4.51
CA TYR A 314 -9.66 -19.66 3.57
C TYR A 314 -10.05 -19.33 2.13
N LEU A 315 -11.26 -19.70 1.70
CA LEU A 315 -11.77 -19.34 0.37
C LEU A 315 -11.91 -17.82 0.22
N PHE A 316 -12.44 -17.16 1.25
CA PHE A 316 -12.51 -15.69 1.26
C PHE A 316 -11.12 -15.08 1.15
N GLY A 317 -10.14 -15.57 1.90
CA GLY A 317 -8.75 -15.12 1.83
C GLY A 317 -8.15 -15.31 0.43
N ALA A 318 -8.30 -16.49 -0.15
CA ALA A 318 -7.77 -16.81 -1.48
C ALA A 318 -8.41 -15.95 -2.59
N LEU A 319 -9.74 -15.88 -2.62
CA LEU A 319 -10.48 -15.12 -3.64
C LEU A 319 -10.31 -13.60 -3.45
N SER A 320 -10.29 -13.12 -2.21
CA SER A 320 -9.93 -11.72 -1.90
C SER A 320 -8.50 -11.41 -2.37
N GLY A 321 -7.57 -12.36 -2.19
CA GLY A 321 -6.21 -12.23 -2.67
C GLY A 321 -6.13 -12.03 -4.18
N LEU A 322 -6.84 -12.82 -4.96
CA LEU A 322 -6.91 -12.65 -6.42
C LEU A 322 -7.39 -11.26 -6.84
N LEU A 323 -8.21 -10.62 -6.01
CA LEU A 323 -8.76 -9.29 -6.27
C LEU A 323 -7.99 -8.17 -5.53
N TRP A 324 -7.02 -8.50 -4.63
CA TRP A 324 -6.47 -7.58 -3.61
C TRP A 324 -5.85 -6.31 -4.18
N LEU A 325 -4.73 -6.42 -4.87
CA LEU A 325 -4.08 -5.29 -5.55
C LEU A 325 -4.36 -5.29 -7.08
N SER A 326 -5.31 -6.09 -7.55
CA SER A 326 -5.66 -6.20 -8.96
C SER A 326 -6.25 -4.92 -9.54
N THR A 327 -6.61 -3.95 -8.70
CA THR A 327 -7.01 -2.60 -9.14
C THR A 327 -5.83 -1.71 -9.55
N LEU A 328 -4.59 -2.03 -9.14
CA LEU A 328 -3.42 -1.20 -9.43
C LEU A 328 -3.07 -1.15 -10.92
N PRO A 329 -2.97 -2.29 -11.64
CA PRO A 329 -2.67 -2.28 -13.06
C PRO A 329 -3.65 -1.45 -13.91
N PRO A 330 -4.99 -1.64 -13.83
CA PRO A 330 -5.92 -0.84 -14.61
C PRO A 330 -5.90 0.65 -14.21
N THR A 331 -5.80 0.97 -12.91
CA THR A 331 -5.75 2.35 -12.42
C THR A 331 -4.50 3.07 -12.94
N SER A 332 -3.32 2.46 -12.80
CA SER A 332 -2.07 3.05 -13.27
C SER A 332 -2.04 3.21 -14.78
N ALA A 333 -2.53 2.22 -15.51
CA ALA A 333 -2.59 2.26 -16.97
C ALA A 333 -3.55 3.37 -17.47
N MET A 334 -4.72 3.57 -16.83
CA MET A 334 -5.64 4.66 -17.18
C MET A 334 -5.04 6.03 -16.92
N VAL A 335 -4.41 6.25 -15.76
CA VAL A 335 -3.77 7.53 -15.44
C VAL A 335 -2.64 7.83 -16.44
N ASN A 336 -1.81 6.83 -16.75
CA ASN A 336 -0.74 7.00 -17.73
C ASN A 336 -1.28 7.28 -19.15
N GLN A 337 -2.37 6.64 -19.53
CA GLN A 337 -3.01 6.85 -20.85
C GLN A 337 -3.63 8.25 -20.95
N MET A 338 -4.26 8.76 -19.89
CA MET A 338 -4.91 10.08 -19.90
C MET A 338 -3.89 11.24 -19.94
N PHE A 339 -2.77 11.14 -19.20
CA PHE A 339 -1.87 12.27 -18.96
C PHE A 339 -0.43 12.03 -19.40
N GLY A 340 -0.12 10.86 -19.88
CA GLY A 340 1.22 10.49 -20.33
C GLY A 340 2.23 10.24 -19.20
N PRO A 341 3.44 9.76 -19.54
CA PRO A 341 4.44 9.34 -18.57
C PRO A 341 5.05 10.51 -17.75
N GLY A 342 5.09 11.72 -18.31
CA GLY A 342 5.69 12.88 -17.64
C GLY A 342 4.96 13.32 -16.37
N ASN A 343 3.64 13.17 -16.34
CA ASN A 343 2.79 13.57 -15.20
C ASN A 343 2.30 12.37 -14.36
N PHE A 344 2.63 11.16 -14.78
CA PHE A 344 2.12 9.91 -14.18
C PHE A 344 2.42 9.83 -12.68
N GLY A 345 3.67 10.07 -12.28
CA GLY A 345 4.08 9.87 -10.88
C GLY A 345 3.29 10.75 -9.90
N MET A 346 3.07 12.01 -10.26
CA MET A 346 2.32 12.98 -9.44
C MET A 346 0.82 12.61 -9.39
N LEU A 347 0.21 12.38 -10.56
CA LEU A 347 -1.23 12.11 -10.64
C LEU A 347 -1.59 10.75 -10.05
N TYR A 348 -0.77 9.73 -10.26
CA TYR A 348 -0.96 8.44 -9.61
C TYR A 348 -0.73 8.53 -8.10
N GLY A 349 0.25 9.34 -7.65
CA GLY A 349 0.46 9.65 -6.24
C GLY A 349 -0.75 10.31 -5.58
N PHE A 350 -1.41 11.25 -6.28
CA PHE A 350 -2.65 11.85 -5.79
C PHE A 350 -3.82 10.85 -5.74
N ALA A 351 -3.95 9.98 -6.74
CA ALA A 351 -4.92 8.87 -6.68
C ALA A 351 -4.63 7.92 -5.51
N PHE A 352 -3.34 7.63 -5.24
CA PHE A 352 -2.93 6.85 -4.08
C PHE A 352 -3.24 7.55 -2.74
N CYS A 353 -3.18 8.88 -2.68
CA CYS A 353 -3.63 9.63 -1.50
C CYS A 353 -5.13 9.38 -1.21
N SER A 354 -5.98 9.37 -2.25
CA SER A 354 -7.39 8.99 -2.11
C SER A 354 -7.57 7.56 -1.59
N HIS A 355 -6.78 6.61 -2.10
CA HIS A 355 -6.74 5.24 -1.57
C HIS A 355 -6.40 5.22 -0.07
N GLN A 356 -5.43 5.99 0.37
CA GLN A 356 -5.03 6.03 1.78
C GLN A 356 -6.05 6.74 2.67
N ILE A 357 -6.77 7.74 2.16
CA ILE A 357 -7.93 8.33 2.85
C ILE A 357 -9.04 7.28 2.99
N GLY A 358 -9.28 6.48 1.95
CA GLY A 358 -10.16 5.31 2.05
C GLY A 358 -9.71 4.35 3.13
N GLY A 359 -8.41 4.04 3.17
CA GLY A 359 -7.81 3.18 4.18
C GLY A 359 -7.94 3.74 5.60
N PHE A 360 -7.76 5.05 5.78
CA PHE A 360 -8.01 5.73 7.05
C PHE A 360 -9.45 5.50 7.51
N LEU A 361 -10.43 5.79 6.65
CA LEU A 361 -11.84 5.64 6.99
C LEU A 361 -12.25 4.18 7.17
N GLY A 362 -11.72 3.25 6.37
CA GLY A 362 -12.03 1.83 6.50
C GLY A 362 -11.58 1.26 7.85
N VAL A 363 -10.38 1.61 8.31
CA VAL A 363 -9.89 1.19 9.62
C VAL A 363 -10.63 1.90 10.75
N LEU A 364 -10.77 3.22 10.67
CA LEU A 364 -11.42 4.01 11.72
C LEU A 364 -12.87 3.59 11.92
N LEU A 365 -13.66 3.59 10.84
CA LEU A 365 -15.08 3.21 10.92
C LEU A 365 -15.25 1.74 11.31
N GLY A 366 -14.33 0.86 10.90
CA GLY A 366 -14.31 -0.52 11.38
C GLY A 366 -14.22 -0.62 12.90
N GLY A 367 -13.38 0.20 13.52
CA GLY A 367 -13.25 0.27 14.98
C GLY A 367 -14.43 0.92 15.68
N VAL A 368 -14.82 2.12 15.21
CA VAL A 368 -15.92 2.91 15.80
C VAL A 368 -17.25 2.17 15.72
N LEU A 369 -17.62 1.67 14.54
CA LEU A 369 -18.86 0.93 14.36
C LEU A 369 -18.89 -0.36 15.20
N ARG A 370 -17.76 -1.07 15.28
CA ARG A 370 -17.65 -2.24 16.13
C ARG A 370 -17.87 -1.91 17.62
N GLU A 371 -17.35 -0.79 18.09
CA GLU A 371 -17.53 -0.33 19.47
C GLU A 371 -19.00 0.02 19.75
N TRP A 372 -19.66 0.72 18.83
CA TRP A 372 -21.04 1.21 19.00
C TRP A 372 -22.11 0.13 18.81
N THR A 373 -21.92 -0.78 17.85
CA THR A 373 -22.93 -1.78 17.48
C THR A 373 -22.72 -3.16 18.08
N GLY A 374 -21.52 -3.38 18.63
CA GLY A 374 -21.14 -4.71 19.15
C GLY A 374 -20.74 -5.71 18.05
N SER A 375 -20.83 -5.37 16.75
CA SER A 375 -20.49 -6.25 15.63
C SER A 375 -19.76 -5.52 14.50
N TYR A 376 -19.19 -6.29 13.55
CA TYR A 376 -18.61 -5.76 12.32
C TYR A 376 -19.59 -5.65 11.15
N ASP A 377 -20.87 -6.02 11.33
CA ASP A 377 -21.85 -6.11 10.23
C ASP A 377 -22.00 -4.81 9.47
N SER A 378 -22.12 -3.67 10.18
CA SER A 378 -22.21 -2.34 9.56
C SER A 378 -20.99 -2.03 8.68
N SER A 379 -19.78 -2.43 9.11
CA SER A 379 -18.55 -2.21 8.36
C SER A 379 -18.47 -3.09 7.11
N TRP A 380 -18.94 -4.34 7.19
CA TRP A 380 -19.06 -5.21 6.04
C TRP A 380 -20.07 -4.69 5.01
N HIS A 381 -21.24 -4.22 5.47
CA HIS A 381 -22.23 -3.62 4.58
C HIS A 381 -21.72 -2.33 3.90
N LEU A 382 -20.96 -1.49 4.62
CA LEU A 382 -20.30 -0.33 4.02
C LEU A 382 -19.28 -0.74 2.96
N SER A 383 -18.50 -1.80 3.22
CA SER A 383 -17.54 -2.34 2.26
C SER A 383 -18.22 -2.81 0.97
N ILE A 384 -19.37 -3.49 1.10
CA ILE A 384 -20.20 -3.93 -0.04
C ILE A 384 -20.74 -2.72 -0.79
N PHE A 385 -21.33 -1.75 -0.08
CA PHE A 385 -21.89 -0.52 -0.67
C PHE A 385 -20.83 0.24 -1.49
N PHE A 386 -19.66 0.51 -0.93
CA PHE A 386 -18.58 1.18 -1.64
C PHE A 386 -18.08 0.36 -2.84
N GLY A 387 -18.03 -0.97 -2.72
CA GLY A 387 -17.63 -1.84 -3.83
C GLY A 387 -18.58 -1.75 -5.01
N VAL A 388 -19.90 -1.83 -4.77
CA VAL A 388 -20.92 -1.68 -5.81
C VAL A 388 -20.91 -0.25 -6.38
N ALA A 389 -20.85 0.76 -5.52
CA ALA A 389 -20.81 2.16 -5.93
C ALA A 389 -19.60 2.44 -6.84
N SER A 390 -18.41 1.94 -6.48
CA SER A 390 -17.21 2.12 -7.31
C SER A 390 -17.25 1.33 -8.60
N ALA A 391 -17.84 0.16 -8.61
CA ALA A 391 -18.08 -0.56 -9.88
C ALA A 391 -18.93 0.29 -10.85
N LEU A 392 -20.01 0.91 -10.34
CA LEU A 392 -20.87 1.77 -11.15
C LEU A 392 -20.17 3.08 -11.57
N ILE A 393 -19.40 3.70 -10.65
CA ILE A 393 -18.65 4.95 -10.90
C ILE A 393 -17.58 4.75 -11.98
N THR A 394 -16.98 3.56 -12.08
CA THR A 394 -15.91 3.30 -13.04
C THR A 394 -16.42 3.00 -14.46
N LEU A 395 -17.66 2.58 -14.65
CA LEU A 395 -18.22 2.28 -15.97
C LEU A 395 -18.21 3.47 -16.95
N PRO A 396 -18.56 4.72 -16.56
CA PRO A 396 -18.58 5.87 -17.48
C PRO A 396 -17.19 6.47 -17.76
N ILE A 397 -16.10 5.89 -17.25
CA ILE A 397 -14.74 6.39 -17.51
C ILE A 397 -14.44 6.28 -19.00
N VAL A 398 -13.93 7.35 -19.58
CA VAL A 398 -13.49 7.41 -20.99
C VAL A 398 -11.96 7.33 -21.01
N GLU A 399 -11.44 6.26 -21.62
CA GLU A 399 -10.01 5.96 -21.72
C GLU A 399 -9.38 6.68 -22.94
N LYS A 400 -9.43 8.02 -22.96
CA LYS A 400 -8.81 8.83 -24.02
C LYS A 400 -7.78 9.78 -23.43
N LEU A 401 -6.82 10.21 -24.26
CA LEU A 401 -5.89 11.28 -23.87
C LEU A 401 -6.69 12.51 -23.46
N ALA A 402 -6.31 13.12 -22.35
CA ALA A 402 -6.83 14.42 -21.97
C ALA A 402 -6.45 15.46 -23.06
N PRO A 403 -7.37 16.32 -23.50
CA PRO A 403 -7.05 17.33 -24.49
C PRO A 403 -5.93 18.22 -23.95
N LYS A 404 -4.81 18.34 -24.69
CA LYS A 404 -3.76 19.30 -24.38
C LYS A 404 -4.37 20.69 -24.55
N ARG A 405 -4.55 21.44 -23.48
CA ARG A 405 -4.82 22.87 -23.58
C ARG A 405 -3.53 23.54 -24.06
N GLU A 406 -3.64 24.31 -25.14
CA GLU A 406 -2.53 25.17 -25.57
C GLU A 406 -2.12 26.11 -24.43
N PRO A 407 -0.81 26.38 -24.23
CA PRO A 407 -0.38 27.35 -23.24
C PRO A 407 -1.10 28.66 -23.51
N VAL A 408 -1.79 29.21 -22.52
CA VAL A 408 -2.30 30.60 -22.64
C VAL A 408 -1.11 31.48 -22.86
N ALA A 409 -1.04 32.06 -24.06
CA ALA A 409 0.01 33.06 -24.41
C ALA A 409 0.02 34.11 -23.30
N GLN A 410 1.13 34.26 -22.61
CA GLN A 410 1.29 35.34 -21.66
C GLN A 410 1.15 36.65 -22.47
N PRO A 411 0.31 37.58 -22.05
CA PRO A 411 0.27 38.89 -22.64
C PRO A 411 1.66 39.52 -22.50
N ALA A 412 2.16 40.06 -23.63
CA ALA A 412 3.46 40.68 -23.75
C ALA A 412 3.65 41.90 -22.85
#